data_633597d9dde54d9039abf1a7dbda3709
#
_entry.id   633597d9dde54d9039abf1a7dbda3709
#
_cell.length_a   1.000
_cell.length_b   1.000
_cell.length_c   1.000
_cell.angle_alpha   90.00
_cell.angle_beta   90.00
_cell.angle_gamma   90.00
#
_symmetry.space_group_name_H-M   'P 1'
#
loop_
_entity.id
_entity.type
_entity.pdbx_description
1 polymer ?
#
loop_
_entity_poly.entity_id
_entity_poly.type
_entity_poly.pdbx_seq_one_letter_code
_entity_poly.pdbx_strand_id
1 'polypeptide(L)'
;RAAIGQLGDLQIELVEPTGDGPGLWTELVPRGGFGFHHTGHYCHDYDAERAAYLASGAEMAFEGLMMGARTCYIDTVKSLGFMTELITANPIAEGVFQAFRDAAEDWDGSDPIRTLG
;
A
#
# COMPACT_ATOMS: atom_id res chain seq x y z
N ARG A 1 -2.90 0.22 -12.11
CA ARG A 1 -1.70 -0.66 -12.16
C ARG A 1 -0.81 -0.36 -10.96
N ALA A 2 -0.14 -1.40 -10.44
CA ALA A 2 0.88 -1.22 -9.42
C ALA A 2 2.15 -1.98 -9.82
N ALA A 3 3.30 -1.45 -9.43
CA ALA A 3 4.58 -2.14 -9.47
C ALA A 3 5.18 -2.08 -8.06
N ILE A 4 5.67 -3.20 -7.59
CA ILE A 4 6.24 -3.33 -6.26
C ILE A 4 7.70 -3.73 -6.35
N GLY A 5 8.53 -3.05 -5.60
CA GLY A 5 9.96 -3.31 -5.48
C GLY A 5 10.38 -3.39 -4.02
N GLN A 6 11.59 -3.88 -3.79
CA GLN A 6 12.18 -3.99 -2.46
C GLN A 6 13.52 -3.25 -2.43
N LEU A 7 13.73 -2.43 -1.43
CA LEU A 7 14.98 -1.72 -1.18
C LEU A 7 15.40 -1.97 0.28
N GLY A 8 16.28 -2.96 0.49
CA GLY A 8 16.59 -3.45 1.82
C GLY A 8 15.32 -3.95 2.53
N ASP A 9 15.02 -3.43 3.70
CA ASP A 9 13.82 -3.78 4.47
C ASP A 9 12.57 -2.98 4.08
N LEU A 10 12.68 -2.03 3.14
CA LEU A 10 11.58 -1.20 2.69
C LEU A 10 10.98 -1.72 1.39
N GLN A 11 9.67 -1.95 1.39
CA GLN A 11 8.91 -2.19 0.17
C GLN A 11 8.48 -0.84 -0.44
N ILE A 12 8.63 -0.71 -1.75
CA ILE A 12 8.22 0.46 -2.51
C ILE A 12 7.12 0.06 -3.47
N GLU A 13 6.00 0.78 -3.43
CA GLU A 13 4.90 0.64 -4.36
C GLU A 13 4.79 1.86 -5.27
N LEU A 14 4.75 1.62 -6.58
CA LEU A 14 4.42 2.63 -7.59
C LEU A 14 3.01 2.36 -8.10
N VAL A 15 2.12 3.32 -7.95
CA VAL A 15 0.70 3.19 -8.35
C VAL A 15 0.39 4.12 -9.51
N GLU A 16 -0.24 3.57 -10.55
CA GLU A 16 -0.80 4.31 -11.67
C GLU A 16 -2.32 4.06 -11.74
N PRO A 17 -3.17 5.07 -11.46
CA PRO A 17 -4.60 4.95 -11.65
C PRO A 17 -4.93 4.78 -13.15
N THR A 18 -5.72 3.75 -13.49
CA THR A 18 -6.08 3.43 -14.89
C THR A 18 -7.52 3.80 -15.25
N GLY A 19 -8.40 3.99 -14.26
CA GLY A 19 -9.79 4.44 -14.49
C GLY A 19 -9.89 5.95 -14.66
N ASP A 20 -10.97 6.46 -15.24
CA ASP A 20 -11.17 7.89 -15.52
C ASP A 20 -11.87 8.67 -14.40
N GLY A 21 -12.50 7.96 -13.47
CA GLY A 21 -13.23 8.55 -12.34
C GLY A 21 -12.35 9.10 -11.22
N PRO A 22 -12.92 9.91 -10.33
CA PRO A 22 -12.27 10.27 -9.07
C PRO A 22 -12.11 9.04 -8.18
N GLY A 23 -11.17 9.09 -7.27
CA GLY A 23 -10.95 8.02 -6.29
C GLY A 23 -9.75 8.25 -5.41
N LEU A 24 -9.55 7.34 -4.48
CA LEU A 24 -8.53 7.36 -3.46
C LEU A 24 -7.15 7.86 -3.96
N TRP A 25 -6.73 7.39 -5.13
CA TRP A 25 -5.41 7.69 -5.67
C TRP A 25 -5.31 9.11 -6.27
N THR A 26 -6.39 9.60 -6.86
CA THR A 26 -6.40 10.85 -7.62
C THR A 26 -6.82 12.07 -6.80
N GLU A 27 -7.37 11.87 -5.61
CA GLU A 27 -7.75 12.95 -4.71
C GLU A 27 -6.53 13.62 -4.08
N LEU A 28 -5.50 12.84 -3.73
CA LEU A 28 -4.27 13.38 -3.16
C LEU A 28 -3.21 13.70 -4.22
N VAL A 29 -3.06 12.84 -5.23
CA VAL A 29 -2.11 13.05 -6.33
C VAL A 29 -2.88 13.17 -7.63
N PRO A 30 -3.04 14.38 -8.18
CA PRO A 30 -3.78 14.59 -9.43
C PRO A 30 -3.22 13.79 -10.59
N ARG A 31 -4.09 13.41 -11.54
CA ARG A 31 -3.70 12.67 -12.75
C ARG A 31 -2.60 13.38 -13.52
N GLY A 32 -1.62 12.61 -13.98
CA GLY A 32 -0.46 13.13 -14.70
C GLY A 32 0.58 13.81 -13.80
N GLY A 33 0.31 13.92 -12.50
CA GLY A 33 1.26 14.37 -11.49
C GLY A 33 2.01 13.21 -10.84
N PHE A 34 3.00 13.57 -10.04
CA PHE A 34 3.76 12.67 -9.18
C PHE A 34 3.63 13.14 -7.74
N GLY A 35 3.58 12.23 -6.81
CA GLY A 35 3.53 12.56 -5.40
C GLY A 35 3.55 11.33 -4.52
N PHE A 36 3.86 11.56 -3.25
CA PHE A 36 3.80 10.53 -2.22
C PHE A 36 2.35 10.37 -1.78
N HIS A 37 1.83 9.15 -1.81
CA HIS A 37 0.42 8.89 -1.52
C HIS A 37 0.19 8.30 -0.14
N HIS A 38 0.93 7.26 0.25
CA HIS A 38 0.67 6.56 1.50
C HIS A 38 1.90 5.85 2.07
N THR A 39 1.82 5.51 3.35
CA THR A 39 2.63 4.47 3.98
C THR A 39 1.76 3.26 4.27
N GLY A 40 2.29 2.05 4.05
CA GLY A 40 1.63 0.79 4.37
C GLY A 40 2.18 0.20 5.68
N HIS A 41 1.28 -0.23 6.55
CA HIS A 41 1.60 -0.86 7.82
C HIS A 41 1.04 -2.28 7.86
N TYR A 42 1.91 -3.25 8.07
CA TYR A 42 1.55 -4.65 8.22
C TYR A 42 1.18 -4.94 9.68
N CYS A 43 -0.13 -5.07 9.95
CA CYS A 43 -0.69 -5.07 11.29
C CYS A 43 -0.93 -6.47 11.84
N HIS A 44 -0.39 -6.78 13.00
CA HIS A 44 -0.74 -7.99 13.74
C HIS A 44 -2.07 -7.85 14.49
N ASP A 45 -2.43 -6.64 14.92
CA ASP A 45 -3.73 -6.30 15.50
C ASP A 45 -4.42 -5.21 14.67
N TYR A 46 -4.86 -5.60 13.48
CA TYR A 46 -5.50 -4.70 12.52
C TYR A 46 -6.72 -3.96 13.11
N ASP A 47 -7.58 -4.66 13.84
CA ASP A 47 -8.81 -4.05 14.37
C ASP A 47 -8.50 -3.01 15.46
N ALA A 48 -7.52 -3.26 16.31
CA ALA A 48 -7.09 -2.29 17.32
C ALA A 48 -6.42 -1.06 16.69
N GLU A 49 -5.53 -1.25 15.72
CA GLU A 49 -4.86 -0.14 15.03
C GLU A 49 -5.87 0.71 14.25
N ARG A 50 -6.77 0.06 13.48
CA ARG A 50 -7.87 0.71 12.79
C ARG A 50 -8.74 1.54 13.73
N ALA A 51 -9.15 0.96 14.87
CA ALA A 51 -9.97 1.65 15.87
C ALA A 51 -9.24 2.87 16.47
N ALA A 52 -7.95 2.78 16.71
CA ALA A 52 -7.15 3.88 17.24
C ALA A 52 -7.11 5.08 16.28
N TYR A 53 -6.92 4.84 14.99
CA TYR A 53 -6.98 5.92 13.99
C TYR A 53 -8.35 6.59 13.91
N LEU A 54 -9.44 5.80 13.89
CA LEU A 54 -10.79 6.36 13.84
C LEU A 54 -11.13 7.13 15.13
N ALA A 55 -10.68 6.65 16.28
CA ALA A 55 -10.87 7.35 17.56
C ALA A 55 -10.10 8.69 17.62
N SER A 56 -9.02 8.83 16.87
CA SER A 56 -8.28 10.10 16.74
C SER A 56 -8.98 11.13 15.85
N GLY A 57 -10.08 10.77 15.20
CA GLY A 57 -10.86 11.63 14.30
C GLY A 57 -10.45 11.52 12.81
N ALA A 58 -9.56 10.59 12.44
CA ALA A 58 -9.28 10.30 11.06
C ALA A 58 -10.46 9.57 10.39
N GLU A 59 -10.66 9.81 9.10
CA GLU A 59 -11.76 9.21 8.34
C GLU A 59 -11.29 7.97 7.57
N MET A 60 -12.20 7.01 7.38
CA MET A 60 -11.97 5.84 6.53
C MET A 60 -12.18 6.24 5.07
N ALA A 61 -11.11 6.23 4.28
CA ALA A 61 -11.17 6.51 2.86
C ALA A 61 -11.53 5.27 2.01
N PHE A 62 -11.06 4.09 2.42
CA PHE A 62 -11.37 2.82 1.78
C PHE A 62 -11.21 1.67 2.78
N GLU A 63 -12.04 0.65 2.67
CA GLU A 63 -11.86 -0.62 3.38
C GLU A 63 -12.32 -1.78 2.50
N GLY A 64 -11.51 -2.84 2.42
CA GLY A 64 -11.81 -4.00 1.60
C GLY A 64 -10.78 -5.12 1.70
N LEU A 65 -10.78 -6.01 0.72
CA LEU A 65 -9.79 -7.06 0.56
C LEU A 65 -8.84 -6.71 -0.58
N MET A 66 -7.55 -6.73 -0.30
CA MET A 66 -6.50 -6.58 -1.30
C MET A 66 -5.50 -7.72 -1.13
N MET A 67 -5.20 -8.44 -2.22
CA MET A 67 -4.29 -9.59 -2.21
C MET A 67 -4.61 -10.61 -1.08
N GLY A 68 -5.92 -10.84 -0.82
CA GLY A 68 -6.36 -11.78 0.20
C GLY A 68 -6.25 -11.30 1.66
N ALA A 69 -5.82 -10.07 1.90
CA ALA A 69 -5.77 -9.46 3.22
C ALA A 69 -6.83 -8.37 3.39
N ARG A 70 -7.40 -8.23 4.59
CA ARG A 70 -8.19 -7.04 4.93
C ARG A 70 -7.26 -5.84 4.91
N THR A 71 -7.68 -4.83 4.17
CA THR A 71 -6.88 -3.62 3.98
C THR A 71 -7.79 -2.41 4.10
N CYS A 72 -7.31 -1.35 4.71
CA CYS A 72 -7.96 -0.06 4.68
C CYS A 72 -6.97 1.07 4.43
N TYR A 73 -7.50 2.15 3.84
CA TYR A 73 -6.82 3.44 3.75
C TYR A 73 -7.52 4.43 4.65
N ILE A 74 -6.77 5.02 5.54
CA ILE A 74 -7.25 6.03 6.48
C ILE A 74 -6.74 7.38 6.02
N ASP A 75 -7.64 8.37 5.94
CA ASP A 75 -7.25 9.73 5.59
C ASP A 75 -6.52 10.39 6.75
N THR A 76 -5.20 10.34 6.68
CA THR A 76 -4.27 11.01 7.59
C THR A 76 -3.60 12.22 6.94
N VAL A 77 -4.09 12.66 5.78
CA VAL A 77 -3.47 13.76 5.00
C VAL A 77 -3.37 15.04 5.83
N LYS A 78 -4.41 15.38 6.59
CA LYS A 78 -4.42 16.59 7.43
C LYS A 78 -3.37 16.56 8.53
N SER A 79 -3.09 15.40 9.10
CA SER A 79 -2.14 15.25 10.21
C SER A 79 -0.73 14.87 9.76
N LEU A 80 -0.60 14.03 8.74
CA LEU A 80 0.68 13.46 8.30
C LEU A 80 1.12 13.95 6.91
N GLY A 81 0.21 14.49 6.10
CA GLY A 81 0.47 14.90 4.72
C GLY A 81 0.30 13.79 3.68
N PHE A 82 -0.08 12.58 4.10
CA PHE A 82 -0.29 11.40 3.25
C PHE A 82 -1.30 10.46 3.89
N MET A 83 -1.80 9.49 3.12
CA MET A 83 -2.69 8.43 3.59
C MET A 83 -1.93 7.39 4.39
N THR A 84 -2.62 6.70 5.29
CA THR A 84 -2.11 5.51 6.00
C THR A 84 -2.87 4.28 5.54
N GLU A 85 -2.16 3.30 5.02
CA GLU A 85 -2.69 1.98 4.70
C GLU A 85 -2.42 1.01 5.85
N LEU A 86 -3.44 0.27 6.27
CA LEU A 86 -3.31 -0.84 7.21
C LEU A 86 -3.61 -2.15 6.48
N ILE A 87 -2.74 -3.13 6.62
CA ILE A 87 -2.84 -4.44 5.98
C ILE A 87 -2.82 -5.50 7.07
N THR A 88 -3.82 -6.37 7.11
CA THR A 88 -3.85 -7.46 8.10
C THR A 88 -2.71 -8.45 7.85
N ALA A 89 -1.93 -8.71 8.90
CA ALA A 89 -0.95 -9.79 8.89
C ALA A 89 -1.64 -11.15 8.76
N ASN A 90 -1.42 -11.83 7.64
CA ASN A 90 -1.90 -13.17 7.40
C ASN A 90 -0.95 -13.94 6.47
N PRO A 91 -1.01 -15.29 6.43
CA PRO A 91 -0.08 -16.09 5.64
C PRO A 91 -0.08 -15.80 4.14
N ILE A 92 -1.20 -15.34 3.57
CA ILE A 92 -1.30 -15.02 2.13
C ILE A 92 -0.52 -13.73 1.84
N ALA A 93 -0.79 -12.67 2.58
CA ALA A 93 -0.08 -11.40 2.44
C ALA A 93 1.42 -11.57 2.73
N GLU A 94 1.75 -12.36 3.76
CA GLU A 94 3.14 -12.65 4.10
C GLU A 94 3.88 -13.38 2.97
N GLY A 95 3.24 -14.35 2.34
CA GLY A 95 3.79 -15.07 1.18
C GLY A 95 4.02 -14.15 -0.02
N VAL A 96 3.10 -13.23 -0.30
CA VAL A 96 3.25 -12.23 -1.37
C VAL A 96 4.41 -11.28 -1.08
N PHE A 97 4.49 -10.73 0.13
CA PHE A 97 5.59 -9.84 0.51
C PHE A 97 6.95 -10.55 0.53
N GLN A 98 6.98 -11.82 0.92
CA GLN A 98 8.20 -12.62 0.84
C GLN A 98 8.67 -12.80 -0.60
N ALA A 99 7.75 -13.06 -1.53
CA ALA A 99 8.09 -13.19 -2.95
C ALA A 99 8.75 -11.92 -3.53
N PHE A 100 8.34 -10.74 -3.09
CA PHE A 100 9.00 -9.48 -3.50
C PHE A 100 10.42 -9.36 -2.91
N ARG A 101 10.62 -9.75 -1.64
CA ARG A 101 11.95 -9.78 -1.02
C ARG A 101 12.87 -10.73 -1.75
N ASP A 102 12.41 -11.95 -1.99
CA ASP A 102 13.18 -12.98 -2.69
C ASP A 102 13.55 -12.55 -4.13
N ALA A 103 12.63 -11.87 -4.81
CA ALA A 103 12.87 -11.35 -6.15
C ALA A 103 13.94 -10.24 -6.21
N ALA A 104 14.17 -9.54 -5.12
CA ALA A 104 15.19 -8.48 -5.01
C ALA A 104 16.53 -9.00 -4.47
N GLU A 105 16.52 -10.15 -3.78
CA GLU A 105 17.72 -10.74 -3.21
C GLU A 105 18.64 -11.22 -4.34
N ASP A 106 19.92 -10.85 -4.27
CA ASP A 106 20.95 -11.19 -5.25
C ASP A 106 20.59 -10.87 -6.72
N TRP A 107 19.69 -9.90 -6.94
CA TRP A 107 19.30 -9.50 -8.29
C TRP A 107 20.47 -8.92 -9.08
N ASP A 108 20.73 -9.48 -10.24
CA ASP A 108 21.86 -9.15 -11.11
C ASP A 108 21.65 -7.93 -12.03
N GLY A 109 20.49 -7.28 -11.95
CA GLY A 109 20.10 -6.15 -12.80
C GLY A 109 19.37 -6.54 -14.09
N SER A 110 19.22 -7.82 -14.39
CA SER A 110 18.43 -8.30 -15.54
C SER A 110 16.94 -8.36 -15.21
N ASP A 111 16.08 -8.31 -16.24
CA ASP A 111 14.63 -8.41 -16.13
C ASP A 111 14.04 -7.54 -14.98
N PRO A 112 14.23 -6.21 -15.01
CA PRO A 112 13.87 -5.32 -13.91
C PRO A 112 12.36 -5.23 -13.66
N ILE A 113 11.54 -5.61 -14.65
CA ILE A 113 10.09 -5.63 -14.54
C ILE A 113 9.59 -7.04 -14.82
N ARG A 114 9.11 -7.70 -13.77
CA ARG A 114 8.59 -9.06 -13.85
C ARG A 114 7.10 -9.06 -13.49
N THR A 115 6.31 -9.84 -14.21
CA THR A 115 4.89 -9.99 -13.92
C THR A 115 4.69 -11.16 -12.96
N LEU A 116 3.95 -10.91 -11.88
CA LEU A 116 3.46 -11.99 -11.04
C LEU A 116 2.38 -12.74 -11.81
N GLY A 117 2.64 -14.00 -12.06
CA GLY A 117 1.73 -14.91 -12.76
C GLY A 117 0.53 -15.32 -11.91
#